data_c3b7c42659bd99d6e135aed337b7331a
#
_entry.id   c3b7c42659bd99d6e135aed337b7331a
#
_cell.length_a   1.000
_cell.length_b   1.000
_cell.length_c   1.000
_cell.angle_alpha   90.00
_cell.angle_beta   90.00
_cell.angle_gamma   90.00
#
_symmetry.space_group_name_H-M   'P 1'
#
loop_
_entity.id
_entity.type
_entity.pdbx_description
1 polymer ?
#
loop_
_entity_poly.entity_id
_entity_poly.type
_entity_poly.pdbx_seq_one_letter_code
_entity_poly.pdbx_strand_id
1 'polypeptide(L)'
;PITRDRLQNEFLRLQAELKKTIVFVTHDIDEAVKMGDRIAILRDQSEIAQLDVPEVILTDPADSFVENFLGSGAILKTLTLRRLRDIELSHPLEIRRSTNRTEAIAQLHESHFPYAVLLDDSNQPVAWVDERALNRSESLDSAASRITVQIQPEDTLQDALSSMLQSAAGMSAVVDSRGNYLGTCTIESLASMLISQPTNGDQ
;
A
#
# COMPACT_ATOMS: atom_id res chain seq x y z
N PRO A 1 -3.31 0.75 -22.97
CA PRO A 1 -2.89 0.97 -21.58
C PRO A 1 -1.54 0.32 -21.27
N ILE A 2 -1.37 -0.98 -21.49
CA ILE A 2 -0.13 -1.74 -21.20
C ILE A 2 1.11 -1.14 -21.90
N THR A 3 0.95 -0.62 -23.10
CA THR A 3 2.03 -0.02 -23.88
C THR A 3 2.50 1.31 -23.27
N ARG A 4 1.58 2.12 -22.73
CA ARG A 4 1.88 3.43 -22.12
C ARG A 4 2.69 3.26 -20.83
N ASP A 5 2.25 2.40 -19.92
CA ASP A 5 2.98 2.10 -18.68
C ASP A 5 4.38 1.54 -18.94
N ARG A 6 4.50 0.66 -19.93
CA ARG A 6 5.80 0.12 -20.32
C ARG A 6 6.74 1.21 -20.84
N LEU A 7 6.25 2.12 -21.67
CA LEU A 7 7.03 3.24 -22.20
C LEU A 7 7.47 4.20 -21.07
N GLN A 8 6.59 4.51 -20.13
CA GLN A 8 6.91 5.35 -18.98
C GLN A 8 8.02 4.72 -18.11
N ASN A 9 7.94 3.42 -17.83
CA ASN A 9 8.95 2.71 -17.06
C ASN A 9 10.31 2.67 -17.77
N GLU A 10 10.33 2.46 -19.10
CA GLU A 10 11.56 2.53 -19.89
C GLU A 10 12.14 3.96 -19.91
N PHE A 11 11.28 4.98 -19.95
CA PHE A 11 11.71 6.37 -19.88
C PHE A 11 12.37 6.69 -18.52
N LEU A 12 11.76 6.26 -17.40
CA LEU A 12 12.33 6.44 -16.07
C LEU A 12 13.70 5.74 -15.94
N ARG A 13 13.83 4.56 -16.51
CA ARG A 13 15.12 3.84 -16.56
C ARG A 13 16.18 4.61 -17.31
N LEU A 14 15.83 5.12 -18.51
CA LEU A 14 16.75 5.93 -19.33
C LEU A 14 17.13 7.24 -18.64
N GLN A 15 16.20 7.91 -17.95
CA GLN A 15 16.46 9.12 -17.18
C GLN A 15 17.50 8.87 -16.08
N ALA A 16 17.33 7.76 -15.33
CA ALA A 16 18.28 7.38 -14.27
C ALA A 16 19.70 7.12 -14.81
N GLU A 17 19.81 6.55 -16.02
CA GLU A 17 21.10 6.31 -16.69
C GLU A 17 21.73 7.60 -17.22
N LEU A 18 20.94 8.45 -17.88
CA LEU A 18 21.41 9.66 -18.56
C LEU A 18 21.72 10.82 -17.62
N LYS A 19 21.07 10.88 -16.45
CA LYS A 19 21.17 11.95 -15.44
C LYS A 19 20.99 13.36 -16.05
N LYS A 20 20.04 13.50 -16.97
CA LYS A 20 19.71 14.76 -17.64
C LYS A 20 18.44 15.36 -17.05
N THR A 21 18.38 16.68 -16.99
CA THR A 21 17.12 17.38 -16.75
C THR A 21 16.21 17.25 -17.96
N ILE A 22 15.03 16.72 -17.75
CA ILE A 22 14.00 16.53 -18.79
C ILE A 22 12.78 17.33 -18.39
N VAL A 23 12.22 18.10 -19.30
CA VAL A 23 10.95 18.77 -19.13
C VAL A 23 9.91 17.96 -19.89
N PHE A 24 8.93 17.43 -19.17
CA PHE A 24 7.83 16.66 -19.70
C PHE A 24 6.53 17.44 -19.54
N VAL A 25 5.74 17.58 -20.60
CA VAL A 25 4.46 18.28 -20.59
C VAL A 25 3.34 17.27 -20.78
N THR A 26 2.40 17.24 -19.86
CA THR A 26 1.22 16.37 -19.91
C THR A 26 0.00 17.12 -19.34
N HIS A 27 -1.19 16.68 -19.70
CA HIS A 27 -2.43 17.07 -19.05
C HIS A 27 -2.94 16.03 -18.04
N ASP A 28 -2.17 14.97 -17.85
CA ASP A 28 -2.51 13.84 -16.99
C ASP A 28 -1.69 13.93 -15.69
N ILE A 29 -2.36 14.20 -14.58
CA ILE A 29 -1.71 14.35 -13.26
C ILE A 29 -1.06 13.04 -12.80
N ASP A 30 -1.61 11.87 -13.16
CA ASP A 30 -1.05 10.58 -12.75
C ASP A 30 0.29 10.33 -13.46
N GLU A 31 0.43 10.77 -14.72
CA GLU A 31 1.71 10.78 -15.40
C GLU A 31 2.71 11.73 -14.77
N ALA A 32 2.27 12.94 -14.44
CA ALA A 32 3.13 13.93 -13.79
C ALA A 32 3.65 13.42 -12.44
N VAL A 33 2.77 12.83 -11.63
CA VAL A 33 3.12 12.23 -10.33
C VAL A 33 4.07 11.04 -10.48
N LYS A 34 3.86 10.19 -11.50
CA LYS A 34 4.69 8.99 -11.73
C LYS A 34 6.09 9.33 -12.25
N MET A 35 6.21 10.37 -13.07
CA MET A 35 7.42 10.63 -13.86
C MET A 35 8.22 11.84 -13.38
N GLY A 36 7.62 12.76 -12.64
CA GLY A 36 8.23 14.03 -12.28
C GLY A 36 8.89 14.02 -10.91
N ASP A 37 10.14 14.48 -10.80
CA ASP A 37 10.74 14.84 -9.51
C ASP A 37 10.11 16.13 -8.94
N ARG A 38 9.66 17.02 -9.83
CA ARG A 38 8.90 18.24 -9.53
C ARG A 38 7.80 18.44 -10.55
N ILE A 39 6.66 18.98 -10.11
CA ILE A 39 5.50 19.25 -10.95
C ILE A 39 5.22 20.77 -10.91
N ALA A 40 5.08 21.38 -12.11
CA ALA A 40 4.56 22.72 -12.27
C ALA A 40 3.13 22.63 -12.81
N ILE A 41 2.15 23.08 -12.04
CA ILE A 41 0.76 23.20 -12.48
C ILE A 41 0.59 24.62 -13.05
N LEU A 42 0.14 24.70 -14.30
CA LEU A 42 -0.03 25.94 -15.03
C LEU A 42 -1.52 26.29 -15.14
N ARG A 43 -1.84 27.59 -14.93
CA ARG A 43 -3.13 28.20 -15.25
C ARG A 43 -3.14 28.73 -16.67
N ASP A 44 -4.25 29.37 -17.01
CA ASP A 44 -4.37 30.16 -18.22
C ASP A 44 -3.23 31.20 -18.31
N GLN A 45 -2.81 31.50 -19.54
CA GLN A 45 -1.69 32.40 -19.82
C GLN A 45 -0.32 31.94 -19.27
N SER A 46 -0.16 30.64 -19.00
CA SER A 46 1.09 30.02 -18.53
C SER A 46 1.57 30.53 -17.15
N GLU A 47 0.66 31.03 -16.32
CA GLU A 47 0.96 31.35 -14.94
C GLU A 47 1.17 30.07 -14.13
N ILE A 48 2.24 29.99 -13.33
CA ILE A 48 2.49 28.85 -12.46
C ILE A 48 1.59 28.98 -11.23
N ALA A 49 0.61 28.08 -11.10
CA ALA A 49 -0.25 27.98 -9.93
C ALA A 49 0.48 27.35 -8.73
N GLN A 50 1.25 26.29 -8.98
CA GLN A 50 2.08 25.64 -7.96
C GLN A 50 3.27 24.95 -8.63
N LEU A 51 4.42 24.95 -7.95
CA LEU A 51 5.62 24.24 -8.37
C LEU A 51 6.25 23.57 -7.17
N ASP A 52 6.09 22.26 -7.05
CA ASP A 52 6.62 21.50 -5.92
C ASP A 52 6.89 20.02 -6.29
N VAL A 53 7.34 19.24 -5.30
CA VAL A 53 7.42 17.78 -5.43
C VAL A 53 6.02 17.16 -5.47
N PRO A 54 5.84 15.98 -6.11
CA PRO A 54 4.53 15.35 -6.26
C PRO A 54 3.75 15.20 -4.94
N GLU A 55 4.45 14.86 -3.86
CA GLU A 55 3.83 14.66 -2.56
C GLU A 55 3.18 15.94 -2.02
N VAL A 56 3.88 17.08 -2.06
CA VAL A 56 3.36 18.37 -1.61
C VAL A 56 2.18 18.82 -2.50
N ILE A 57 2.30 18.66 -3.81
CA ILE A 57 1.20 18.96 -4.74
C ILE A 57 -0.09 18.22 -4.36
N LEU A 58 0.02 16.93 -4.00
CA LEU A 58 -1.13 16.08 -3.69
C LEU A 58 -1.72 16.32 -2.29
N THR A 59 -0.90 16.74 -1.32
CA THR A 59 -1.31 16.85 0.09
C THR A 59 -1.56 18.28 0.54
N ASP A 60 -0.93 19.28 -0.10
CA ASP A 60 -1.02 20.70 0.23
C ASP A 60 -1.19 21.53 -1.05
N PRO A 61 -2.36 21.44 -1.72
CA PRO A 61 -2.64 22.23 -2.91
C PRO A 61 -2.68 23.72 -2.57
N ALA A 62 -1.96 24.54 -3.35
CA ALA A 62 -1.80 25.97 -3.10
C ALA A 62 -3.11 26.77 -3.09
N ASP A 63 -4.12 26.28 -3.82
CA ASP A 63 -5.45 26.90 -3.86
C ASP A 63 -6.51 25.96 -4.47
N SER A 64 -7.74 26.46 -4.53
CA SER A 64 -8.89 25.71 -5.06
C SER A 64 -8.77 25.33 -6.55
N PHE A 65 -7.98 26.06 -7.34
CA PHE A 65 -7.73 25.69 -8.74
C PHE A 65 -6.89 24.42 -8.79
N VAL A 66 -5.81 24.37 -8.03
CA VAL A 66 -4.94 23.17 -7.93
C VAL A 66 -5.73 22.01 -7.35
N GLU A 67 -6.49 22.21 -6.27
CA GLU A 67 -7.34 21.18 -5.66
C GLU A 67 -8.34 20.59 -6.68
N ASN A 68 -9.03 21.43 -7.42
CA ASN A 68 -9.96 21.00 -8.46
C ASN A 68 -9.26 20.28 -9.62
N PHE A 69 -8.05 20.72 -9.99
CA PHE A 69 -7.25 20.08 -11.04
C PHE A 69 -6.82 18.65 -10.63
N LEU A 70 -6.44 18.45 -9.37
CA LEU A 70 -6.06 17.17 -8.81
C LEU A 70 -7.24 16.19 -8.70
N GLY A 71 -8.44 16.72 -8.45
CA GLY A 71 -9.67 15.97 -8.27
C GLY A 71 -9.78 15.26 -6.92
N SER A 72 -10.94 14.68 -6.65
CA SER A 72 -11.29 14.09 -5.35
C SER A 72 -10.47 12.85 -4.95
N GLY A 73 -9.68 12.30 -5.84
CA GLY A 73 -8.82 11.15 -5.58
C GLY A 73 -7.37 11.48 -5.23
N ALA A 74 -7.03 12.77 -5.04
CA ALA A 74 -5.65 13.20 -4.82
C ALA A 74 -4.96 12.44 -3.68
N ILE A 75 -5.64 12.29 -2.55
CA ILE A 75 -5.09 11.58 -1.39
C ILE A 75 -4.78 10.09 -1.68
N LEU A 76 -5.56 9.44 -2.54
CA LEU A 76 -5.28 8.05 -2.94
C LEU A 76 -4.08 7.95 -3.87
N LYS A 77 -3.75 9.03 -4.60
CA LYS A 77 -2.56 9.08 -5.45
C LYS A 77 -1.27 9.11 -4.63
N THR A 78 -1.30 9.60 -3.39
CA THR A 78 -0.14 9.55 -2.49
C THR A 78 0.30 8.12 -2.19
N LEU A 79 -0.63 7.17 -2.23
CA LEU A 79 -0.32 5.75 -2.03
C LEU A 79 0.62 5.18 -3.09
N THR A 80 0.72 5.81 -4.26
CA THR A 80 1.67 5.41 -5.32
C THR A 80 3.09 5.85 -5.02
N LEU A 81 3.26 6.90 -4.21
CA LEU A 81 4.55 7.50 -3.86
C LEU A 81 5.21 6.85 -2.65
N ARG A 82 4.40 6.23 -1.77
CA ARG A 82 4.85 5.63 -0.52
C ARG A 82 5.03 4.12 -0.66
N ARG A 83 5.97 3.58 0.12
CA ARG A 83 6.28 2.14 0.14
C ARG A 83 5.83 1.52 1.45
N LEU A 84 5.59 0.20 1.42
CA LEU A 84 5.23 -0.54 2.62
C LEU A 84 6.28 -0.46 3.74
N ARG A 85 7.54 -0.37 3.40
CA ARG A 85 8.63 -0.19 4.39
C ARG A 85 8.54 1.12 5.18
N ASP A 86 7.75 2.09 4.71
CA ASP A 86 7.61 3.42 5.32
C ASP A 86 6.48 3.46 6.36
N ILE A 87 5.72 2.37 6.53
CA ILE A 87 4.64 2.24 7.49
C ILE A 87 4.92 1.13 8.50
N GLU A 88 4.29 1.25 9.68
CA GLU A 88 4.31 0.20 10.68
C GLU A 88 3.35 -0.93 10.30
N LEU A 89 3.87 -2.16 10.29
CA LEU A 89 3.08 -3.35 10.04
C LEU A 89 2.44 -3.85 11.33
N SER A 90 1.25 -4.41 11.21
CA SER A 90 0.60 -5.12 12.31
C SER A 90 1.20 -6.52 12.46
N HIS A 91 1.29 -6.99 13.70
CA HIS A 91 1.77 -8.33 14.03
C HIS A 91 0.66 -9.12 14.72
N PRO A 92 -0.30 -9.67 13.96
CA PRO A 92 -1.33 -10.53 14.53
C PRO A 92 -0.72 -11.82 15.08
N LEU A 93 -1.54 -12.60 15.77
CA LEU A 93 -1.14 -13.92 16.26
C LEU A 93 -0.64 -14.79 15.10
N GLU A 94 0.54 -15.37 15.26
CA GLU A 94 1.11 -16.35 14.34
C GLU A 94 0.79 -17.77 14.84
N ILE A 95 0.15 -18.56 13.99
CA ILE A 95 -0.20 -19.96 14.27
C ILE A 95 0.55 -20.84 13.29
N ARG A 96 1.15 -21.91 13.80
CA ARG A 96 1.79 -22.92 12.94
C ARG A 96 0.74 -23.90 12.41
N ARG A 97 0.96 -24.40 11.19
CA ARG A 97 0.07 -25.39 10.59
C ARG A 97 -0.03 -26.69 11.40
N SER A 98 0.99 -27.00 12.20
CA SER A 98 1.02 -28.12 13.13
C SER A 98 0.20 -27.93 14.41
N THR A 99 -0.23 -26.72 14.71
CA THR A 99 -1.06 -26.38 15.88
C THR A 99 -2.42 -27.05 15.74
N ASN A 100 -2.92 -27.66 16.82
CA ASN A 100 -4.27 -28.22 16.79
C ASN A 100 -5.34 -27.12 16.90
N ARG A 101 -6.55 -27.42 16.41
CA ARG A 101 -7.67 -26.46 16.36
C ARG A 101 -8.02 -25.86 17.74
N THR A 102 -8.05 -26.70 18.79
CA THR A 102 -8.44 -26.27 20.16
C THR A 102 -7.44 -25.28 20.72
N GLU A 103 -6.17 -25.54 20.50
CA GLU A 103 -5.08 -24.65 20.91
C GLU A 103 -5.11 -23.34 20.11
N ALA A 104 -5.35 -23.39 18.80
CA ALA A 104 -5.50 -22.21 17.96
C ALA A 104 -6.66 -21.30 18.44
N ILE A 105 -7.80 -21.88 18.81
CA ILE A 105 -8.95 -21.13 19.38
C ILE A 105 -8.55 -20.47 20.70
N ALA A 106 -7.88 -21.20 21.59
CA ALA A 106 -7.47 -20.64 22.89
C ALA A 106 -6.51 -19.47 22.72
N GLN A 107 -5.48 -19.63 21.88
CA GLN A 107 -4.50 -18.59 21.59
C GLN A 107 -5.17 -17.35 20.94
N LEU A 108 -6.09 -17.56 20.02
CA LEU A 108 -6.78 -16.46 19.32
C LEU A 108 -7.74 -15.73 20.27
N HIS A 109 -8.41 -16.44 21.18
CA HIS A 109 -9.28 -15.85 22.18
C HIS A 109 -8.51 -14.96 23.18
N GLU A 110 -7.27 -15.30 23.50
CA GLU A 110 -6.39 -14.52 24.37
C GLU A 110 -5.71 -13.38 23.60
N SER A 111 -5.72 -13.42 22.27
CA SER A 111 -5.13 -12.43 21.39
C SER A 111 -5.95 -11.14 21.37
N HIS A 112 -5.29 -10.00 21.16
CA HIS A 112 -5.95 -8.72 20.90
C HIS A 112 -6.43 -8.56 19.44
N PHE A 113 -6.10 -9.53 18.58
CA PHE A 113 -6.46 -9.51 17.17
C PHE A 113 -7.63 -10.48 16.89
N PRO A 114 -8.58 -10.10 16.03
CA PRO A 114 -9.72 -10.97 15.66
C PRO A 114 -9.32 -12.09 14.68
N TYR A 115 -8.09 -12.14 14.26
CA TYR A 115 -7.55 -13.09 13.29
C TYR A 115 -6.10 -13.46 13.62
N ALA A 116 -5.66 -14.56 13.04
CA ALA A 116 -4.28 -15.04 13.07
C ALA A 116 -3.78 -15.31 11.66
N VAL A 117 -2.47 -15.23 11.47
CA VAL A 117 -1.80 -15.70 10.26
C VAL A 117 -1.34 -17.15 10.47
N LEU A 118 -1.68 -18.02 9.54
CA LEU A 118 -1.23 -19.41 9.50
C LEU A 118 0.09 -19.46 8.73
N LEU A 119 1.15 -19.89 9.38
CA LEU A 119 2.48 -20.08 8.80
C LEU A 119 2.78 -21.56 8.57
N ASP A 120 3.47 -21.83 7.47
CA ASP A 120 4.06 -23.17 7.24
C ASP A 120 5.40 -23.36 7.99
N ASP A 121 6.02 -24.51 7.79
CA ASP A 121 7.29 -24.88 8.45
C ASP A 121 8.48 -24.02 7.96
N SER A 122 8.32 -23.35 6.82
CA SER A 122 9.31 -22.45 6.23
C SER A 122 9.08 -20.97 6.60
N ASN A 123 8.17 -20.69 7.56
CA ASN A 123 7.78 -19.34 7.98
C ASN A 123 7.08 -18.52 6.89
N GLN A 124 6.44 -19.20 5.93
CA GLN A 124 5.70 -18.52 4.86
C GLN A 124 4.21 -18.42 5.24
N PRO A 125 3.56 -17.27 4.99
CA PRO A 125 2.14 -17.09 5.28
C PRO A 125 1.30 -17.83 4.24
N VAL A 126 0.48 -18.78 4.70
CA VAL A 126 -0.35 -19.61 3.82
C VAL A 126 -1.84 -19.29 3.88
N ALA A 127 -2.33 -18.81 5.03
CA ALA A 127 -3.74 -18.49 5.21
C ALA A 127 -4.00 -17.53 6.37
N TRP A 128 -5.20 -16.95 6.36
CA TRP A 128 -5.79 -16.24 7.49
C TRP A 128 -6.78 -17.15 8.20
N VAL A 129 -6.86 -17.01 9.51
CA VAL A 129 -7.78 -17.77 10.35
C VAL A 129 -8.45 -16.82 11.34
N ASP A 130 -9.76 -16.87 11.45
CA ASP A 130 -10.50 -16.14 12.47
C ASP A 130 -11.24 -17.10 13.43
N GLU A 131 -11.60 -16.62 14.61
CA GLU A 131 -12.25 -17.42 15.63
C GLU A 131 -13.58 -18.01 15.18
N ARG A 132 -14.36 -17.27 14.36
CA ARG A 132 -15.67 -17.72 13.86
C ARG A 132 -15.50 -18.88 12.88
N ALA A 133 -14.51 -18.78 11.98
CA ALA A 133 -14.18 -19.84 11.04
C ALA A 133 -13.70 -21.09 11.78
N LEU A 134 -12.82 -20.94 12.79
CA LEU A 134 -12.37 -22.04 13.63
C LEU A 134 -13.54 -22.72 14.38
N ASN A 135 -14.48 -21.96 14.91
CA ASN A 135 -15.62 -22.52 15.65
C ASN A 135 -16.61 -23.27 14.76
N ARG A 136 -16.68 -22.97 13.45
CA ARG A 136 -17.57 -23.60 12.47
C ARG A 136 -16.95 -24.76 11.72
N SER A 137 -15.64 -24.94 11.80
CA SER A 137 -14.86 -25.91 11.02
C SER A 137 -14.38 -27.06 11.87
N GLU A 138 -14.16 -28.20 11.25
CA GLU A 138 -13.67 -29.40 11.94
C GLU A 138 -12.15 -29.40 12.14
N SER A 139 -11.43 -28.64 11.32
CA SER A 139 -9.96 -28.57 11.36
C SER A 139 -9.46 -27.15 11.10
N LEU A 140 -8.17 -26.89 11.40
CA LEU A 140 -7.49 -25.64 11.11
C LEU A 140 -7.49 -25.35 9.59
N ASP A 141 -7.17 -26.36 8.77
CA ASP A 141 -7.11 -26.23 7.31
C ASP A 141 -8.48 -25.90 6.71
N SER A 142 -9.58 -26.43 7.26
CA SER A 142 -10.95 -26.14 6.77
C SER A 142 -11.46 -24.76 7.20
N ALA A 143 -10.88 -24.18 8.26
CA ALA A 143 -11.18 -22.83 8.73
C ALA A 143 -10.34 -21.75 7.98
N ALA A 144 -9.28 -22.17 7.31
CA ALA A 144 -8.28 -21.28 6.77
C ALA A 144 -8.73 -20.60 5.46
N SER A 145 -8.66 -19.26 5.43
CA SER A 145 -8.82 -18.45 4.22
C SER A 145 -7.47 -18.27 3.54
N ARG A 146 -7.27 -18.90 2.39
CA ARG A 146 -5.96 -18.95 1.71
C ARG A 146 -5.45 -17.57 1.33
N ILE A 147 -4.18 -17.30 1.61
CA ILE A 147 -3.47 -16.11 1.11
C ILE A 147 -3.06 -16.37 -0.34
N THR A 148 -3.64 -15.59 -1.25
CA THR A 148 -3.39 -15.71 -2.71
C THR A 148 -2.43 -14.68 -3.24
N VAL A 149 -2.29 -13.55 -2.53
CA VAL A 149 -1.40 -12.45 -2.89
C VAL A 149 -0.54 -12.11 -1.69
N GLN A 150 0.74 -12.03 -1.91
CA GLN A 150 1.74 -11.57 -0.94
C GLN A 150 2.41 -10.32 -1.51
N ILE A 151 2.81 -9.40 -0.65
CA ILE A 151 3.44 -8.13 -1.00
C ILE A 151 4.77 -7.97 -0.27
N GLN A 152 5.66 -7.15 -0.82
CA GLN A 152 7.00 -6.92 -0.30
C GLN A 152 7.15 -5.50 0.25
N PRO A 153 8.12 -5.22 1.12
CA PRO A 153 8.37 -3.89 1.67
C PRO A 153 8.61 -2.80 0.60
N GLU A 154 9.09 -3.19 -0.57
CA GLU A 154 9.35 -2.31 -1.71
C GLU A 154 8.11 -1.97 -2.55
N ASP A 155 7.02 -2.73 -2.39
CA ASP A 155 5.77 -2.47 -3.09
C ASP A 155 5.12 -1.18 -2.59
N THR A 156 4.30 -0.56 -3.43
CA THR A 156 3.59 0.68 -3.08
C THR A 156 2.44 0.42 -2.11
N LEU A 157 2.03 1.46 -1.38
CA LEU A 157 0.81 1.37 -0.57
C LEU A 157 -0.45 1.16 -1.43
N GLN A 158 -0.41 1.57 -2.70
CA GLN A 158 -1.46 1.26 -3.67
C GLN A 158 -1.53 -0.24 -3.98
N ASP A 159 -0.37 -0.91 -4.14
CA ASP A 159 -0.31 -2.35 -4.34
C ASP A 159 -0.85 -3.09 -3.11
N ALA A 160 -0.52 -2.60 -1.92
CA ALA A 160 -1.05 -3.12 -0.67
C ALA A 160 -2.58 -3.01 -0.60
N LEU A 161 -3.13 -1.83 -0.90
CA LEU A 161 -4.58 -1.63 -0.94
C LEU A 161 -5.25 -2.54 -1.98
N SER A 162 -4.65 -2.68 -3.16
CA SER A 162 -5.15 -3.57 -4.21
C SER A 162 -5.14 -5.04 -3.78
N SER A 163 -4.09 -5.47 -3.08
CA SER A 163 -3.99 -6.81 -2.49
C SER A 163 -5.07 -7.06 -1.43
N MET A 164 -5.30 -6.08 -0.55
CA MET A 164 -6.35 -6.17 0.48
C MET A 164 -7.74 -6.33 -0.12
N LEU A 165 -8.05 -5.57 -1.19
CA LEU A 165 -9.34 -5.67 -1.88
C LEU A 165 -9.56 -7.02 -2.56
N GLN A 166 -8.50 -7.73 -2.89
CA GLN A 166 -8.55 -9.10 -3.44
C GLN A 166 -8.56 -10.18 -2.35
N SER A 167 -8.17 -9.82 -1.13
CA SER A 167 -8.12 -10.73 0.02
C SER A 167 -9.50 -10.86 0.66
N ALA A 168 -9.96 -12.09 0.88
CA ALA A 168 -11.19 -12.35 1.63
C ALA A 168 -11.13 -11.82 3.09
N ALA A 169 -9.94 -11.65 3.63
CA ALA A 169 -9.71 -11.15 4.98
C ALA A 169 -9.57 -9.61 5.04
N GLY A 170 -9.54 -8.91 3.90
CA GLY A 170 -9.31 -7.47 3.84
C GLY A 170 -7.92 -7.02 4.33
N MET A 171 -6.97 -7.93 4.32
CA MET A 171 -5.60 -7.72 4.81
C MET A 171 -4.59 -8.27 3.82
N SER A 172 -3.34 -7.79 3.87
CA SER A 172 -2.25 -8.28 3.04
C SER A 172 -1.08 -8.77 3.87
N ALA A 173 -0.60 -9.97 3.56
CA ALA A 173 0.62 -10.52 4.15
C ALA A 173 1.85 -9.90 3.48
N VAL A 174 2.74 -9.32 4.27
CA VAL A 174 4.01 -8.78 3.83
C VAL A 174 5.09 -9.81 4.04
N VAL A 175 5.90 -10.05 3.01
CA VAL A 175 6.96 -11.06 3.02
C VAL A 175 8.29 -10.47 2.54
N ASP A 176 9.38 -11.06 2.97
CA ASP A 176 10.70 -10.76 2.42
C ASP A 176 10.91 -11.38 1.02
N SER A 177 12.07 -11.13 0.41
CA SER A 177 12.44 -11.66 -0.90
C SER A 177 12.55 -13.20 -0.94
N ARG A 178 12.54 -13.87 0.21
CA ARG A 178 12.54 -15.34 0.35
C ARG A 178 11.16 -15.91 0.62
N GLY A 179 10.14 -15.03 0.80
CA GLY A 179 8.77 -15.40 1.12
C GLY A 179 8.51 -15.56 2.63
N ASN A 180 9.47 -15.22 3.50
CA ASN A 180 9.24 -15.25 4.94
C ASN A 180 8.31 -14.12 5.37
N TYR A 181 7.38 -14.43 6.28
CA TYR A 181 6.44 -13.47 6.82
C TYR A 181 7.15 -12.39 7.64
N LEU A 182 6.84 -11.12 7.35
CA LEU A 182 7.36 -9.95 8.03
C LEU A 182 6.29 -9.24 8.89
N GLY A 183 5.01 -9.39 8.52
CA GLY A 183 3.91 -8.73 9.19
C GLY A 183 2.70 -8.60 8.27
N THR A 184 1.68 -7.92 8.75
CA THR A 184 0.41 -7.70 8.04
C THR A 184 0.18 -6.22 7.81
N CYS A 185 -0.16 -5.86 6.59
CA CYS A 185 -0.69 -4.54 6.26
C CYS A 185 -2.22 -4.56 6.38
N THR A 186 -2.78 -3.63 7.15
CA THR A 186 -4.21 -3.44 7.38
C THR A 186 -4.68 -2.07 6.91
N ILE A 187 -6.00 -1.88 6.82
CA ILE A 187 -6.57 -0.55 6.51
C ILE A 187 -6.16 0.47 7.57
N GLU A 188 -6.08 0.08 8.84
CA GLU A 188 -5.65 0.96 9.94
C GLU A 188 -4.19 1.39 9.75
N SER A 189 -3.29 0.47 9.33
CA SER A 189 -1.89 0.81 9.02
C SER A 189 -1.79 1.86 7.91
N LEU A 190 -2.60 1.73 6.84
CA LEU A 190 -2.66 2.71 5.76
C LEU A 190 -3.28 4.04 6.21
N ALA A 191 -4.38 3.99 6.96
CA ALA A 191 -5.09 5.18 7.43
C ALA A 191 -4.24 6.00 8.40
N SER A 192 -3.51 5.36 9.29
CA SER A 192 -2.60 6.02 10.24
C SER A 192 -1.55 6.86 9.52
N MET A 193 -1.00 6.35 8.42
CA MET A 193 -0.04 7.08 7.60
C MET A 193 -0.67 8.29 6.89
N LEU A 194 -1.90 8.16 6.39
CA LEU A 194 -2.60 9.26 5.72
C LEU A 194 -3.00 10.39 6.68
N ILE A 195 -3.26 10.05 7.96
CA ILE A 195 -3.69 11.01 9.00
C ILE A 195 -2.47 11.66 9.69
N SER A 196 -1.34 10.95 9.79
CA SER A 196 -0.13 11.41 10.50
C SER A 196 0.68 12.47 9.74
N GLN A 197 0.17 13.01 8.64
CA GLN A 197 0.81 14.14 7.98
C GLN A 197 0.62 15.41 8.85
N PRO A 198 1.68 16.11 9.24
CA PRO A 198 1.53 17.39 9.92
C PRO A 198 0.83 18.34 8.95
N THR A 199 -0.37 18.77 9.29
CA THR A 199 -0.95 20.01 8.76
C THR A 199 0.03 21.13 9.13
N ASN A 200 0.92 21.50 8.20
CA ASN A 200 1.69 22.74 8.29
C ASN A 200 0.72 23.90 8.08
N GLY A 201 0.04 24.26 9.15
CA GLY A 201 -0.83 25.40 9.21
C GLY A 201 -0.73 26.00 10.60
N ASP A 202 0.38 26.74 10.86
CA ASP A 202 0.40 27.92 11.70
C ASP A 202 1.84 28.47 11.79
N GLN A 203 2.18 29.35 10.87
CA GLN A 203 3.02 30.55 11.17
C GLN A 203 2.85 31.57 10.05
#